data_d3d306aaa8e7598e391b67e5e6f34238
#
_entry.id   d3d306aaa8e7598e391b67e5e6f34238
#
_cell.length_a   1.000
_cell.length_b   1.000
_cell.length_c   1.000
_cell.angle_alpha   90.00
_cell.angle_beta   90.00
_cell.angle_gamma   90.00
#
_symmetry.space_group_name_H-M   'P 1'
#
loop_
_entity.id
_entity.type
_entity.pdbx_description
1 polymer ?
#
loop_
_entity_poly.entity_id
_entity_poly.type
_entity_poly.pdbx_seq_one_letter_code
_entity_poly.pdbx_strand_id
1 'polypeptide(L)'
;MDKVSLEQYFKEHISSAYERSNFDLFIENEGLSYDFKSIHITGTNGKGSTSNFIYNIYLASGRKAGLYNSPYFYDSTEMVSIDGKNVEFEDYLEVFDEFKSKFEKYGLTTFEMQTIIAFELLKRANLDIAVIEVGMGGYIDATNIISPLLSIITSVSLEHTAYLGRSISEIAYNKAGIIKPETPVLIGRLEDSAEFAIIEQAKELKSPIHKVENFHNEKIKDGKYVFDYFPYQGLEVNSLAKYQLKNASLAIEAVKILNDVLPVNEDAIRKGLLSDSLFGRFETISKNLIIDGAHNADGIQNLVDSVSAYVKVPVHVVFACFKDKNIDLMLNALGQISTDVTLTTFDHKRARTEEEYFLYLGDYKFDADYKKVIDDLRATYPDDVVLVTGSLAFVGTVRKLFK
;
A
#
# COMPACT_ATOMS: atom_id res chain seq x y z
N MET A 1 -27.87 4.34 8.75
CA MET A 1 -27.09 3.06 8.93
C MET A 1 -25.93 3.38 9.86
N ASP A 2 -25.52 2.47 10.76
CA ASP A 2 -24.32 2.65 11.55
C ASP A 2 -23.07 2.04 10.85
N LYS A 3 -21.87 2.31 11.38
CA LYS A 3 -20.59 1.81 10.81
C LYS A 3 -20.58 0.28 10.66
N VAL A 4 -21.07 -0.45 11.66
CA VAL A 4 -21.05 -1.92 11.65
C VAL A 4 -21.94 -2.47 10.52
N SER A 5 -23.12 -1.88 10.36
CA SER A 5 -24.08 -2.26 9.31
C SER A 5 -23.55 -1.93 7.91
N LEU A 6 -22.83 -0.81 7.74
CA LEU A 6 -22.22 -0.44 6.47
C LEU A 6 -21.07 -1.39 6.11
N GLU A 7 -20.19 -1.72 7.06
CA GLU A 7 -19.11 -2.68 6.84
C GLU A 7 -19.64 -4.08 6.54
N GLN A 8 -20.75 -4.47 7.16
CA GLN A 8 -21.44 -5.74 6.83
C GLN A 8 -21.99 -5.72 5.41
N TYR A 9 -22.63 -4.63 4.99
CA TYR A 9 -23.11 -4.44 3.62
C TYR A 9 -21.97 -4.60 2.60
N PHE A 10 -20.82 -3.98 2.85
CA PHE A 10 -19.64 -4.12 1.98
C PHE A 10 -19.13 -5.56 1.92
N LYS A 11 -19.09 -6.29 3.05
CA LYS A 11 -18.67 -7.70 3.07
C LYS A 11 -19.55 -8.61 2.21
N GLU A 12 -20.81 -8.29 2.06
CA GLU A 12 -21.77 -9.05 1.25
C GLU A 12 -21.60 -8.79 -0.25
N HIS A 13 -20.95 -7.68 -0.64
CA HIS A 13 -20.73 -7.28 -2.03
C HIS A 13 -19.29 -7.52 -2.52
N ILE A 14 -18.47 -8.26 -1.76
CA ILE A 14 -17.15 -8.69 -2.21
C ILE A 14 -17.30 -9.72 -3.33
N SER A 15 -16.86 -9.39 -4.54
CA SER A 15 -16.83 -10.32 -5.67
C SER A 15 -15.55 -11.13 -5.71
N SER A 16 -15.67 -12.42 -6.03
CA SER A 16 -14.55 -13.31 -6.33
C SER A 16 -14.17 -13.30 -7.82
N ALA A 17 -15.06 -12.81 -8.69
CA ALA A 17 -14.81 -12.62 -10.12
C ALA A 17 -14.97 -11.13 -10.42
N TYR A 18 -13.88 -10.48 -10.82
CA TYR A 18 -13.89 -9.06 -11.14
C TYR A 18 -14.09 -8.87 -12.64
N GLU A 19 -15.19 -8.25 -13.02
CA GLU A 19 -15.47 -7.78 -14.37
C GLU A 19 -15.80 -6.29 -14.31
N ARG A 20 -15.00 -5.47 -14.96
CA ARG A 20 -15.13 -4.01 -14.96
C ARG A 20 -16.34 -3.49 -15.76
N SER A 21 -16.94 -4.33 -16.61
CA SER A 21 -18.02 -3.92 -17.54
C SER A 21 -19.19 -3.20 -16.87
N ASN A 22 -19.65 -3.70 -15.73
CA ASN A 22 -20.77 -3.08 -14.98
C ASN A 22 -20.37 -1.71 -14.42
N PHE A 23 -19.13 -1.57 -13.98
CA PHE A 23 -18.61 -0.31 -13.46
C PHE A 23 -18.46 0.74 -14.58
N ASP A 24 -17.94 0.34 -15.74
CA ASP A 24 -17.81 1.24 -16.89
C ASP A 24 -19.20 1.73 -17.38
N LEU A 25 -20.19 0.83 -17.46
CA LEU A 25 -21.59 1.18 -17.76
C LEU A 25 -22.21 2.12 -16.70
N PHE A 26 -21.88 1.92 -15.42
CA PHE A 26 -22.31 2.81 -14.35
C PHE A 26 -21.74 4.22 -14.54
N ILE A 27 -20.43 4.34 -14.74
CA ILE A 27 -19.77 5.64 -14.96
C ILE A 27 -20.37 6.38 -16.15
N GLU A 28 -20.57 5.70 -17.29
CA GLU A 28 -21.12 6.27 -18.51
C GLU A 28 -22.57 6.72 -18.32
N ASN A 29 -23.44 5.83 -17.82
CA ASN A 29 -24.88 6.11 -17.72
C ASN A 29 -25.23 7.15 -16.63
N GLU A 30 -24.45 7.20 -15.55
CA GLU A 30 -24.65 8.20 -14.50
C GLU A 30 -23.90 9.51 -14.78
N GLY A 31 -23.13 9.59 -15.90
CA GLY A 31 -22.41 10.79 -16.35
C GLY A 31 -21.34 11.26 -15.34
N LEU A 32 -20.66 10.32 -14.68
CA LEU A 32 -19.68 10.63 -13.64
C LEU A 32 -18.33 11.04 -14.27
N SER A 33 -17.79 12.16 -13.82
CA SER A 33 -16.47 12.68 -14.20
C SER A 33 -15.74 13.23 -12.99
N TYR A 34 -14.43 12.97 -12.92
CA TYR A 34 -13.57 13.33 -11.80
C TYR A 34 -12.34 14.10 -12.30
N ASP A 35 -12.52 15.41 -12.48
CA ASP A 35 -11.51 16.31 -13.08
C ASP A 35 -10.62 17.01 -12.04
N PHE A 36 -10.62 16.56 -10.77
CA PHE A 36 -9.73 17.10 -9.78
C PHE A 36 -8.26 16.75 -10.12
N LYS A 37 -7.35 17.68 -9.85
CA LYS A 37 -5.91 17.42 -10.00
C LYS A 37 -5.50 16.23 -9.16
N SER A 38 -4.81 15.27 -9.77
CA SER A 38 -4.45 14.03 -9.06
C SER A 38 -3.08 13.49 -9.45
N ILE A 39 -2.53 12.67 -8.56
CA ILE A 39 -1.40 11.77 -8.80
C ILE A 39 -1.92 10.36 -8.64
N HIS A 40 -1.71 9.50 -9.64
CA HIS A 40 -2.22 8.14 -9.65
C HIS A 40 -1.08 7.13 -9.46
N ILE A 41 -1.16 6.28 -8.44
CA ILE A 41 -0.03 5.48 -7.97
C ILE A 41 -0.38 4.00 -7.98
N THR A 42 0.35 3.22 -8.79
CA THR A 42 0.29 1.75 -8.78
C THR A 42 1.64 1.13 -8.43
N GLY A 43 1.65 -0.16 -8.24
CA GLY A 43 2.83 -0.99 -7.98
C GLY A 43 2.48 -2.27 -7.25
N THR A 44 3.41 -3.18 -7.12
CA THR A 44 3.23 -4.35 -6.26
C THR A 44 3.41 -3.93 -4.80
N ASN A 45 4.55 -3.40 -4.43
CA ASN A 45 4.87 -2.89 -3.10
C ASN A 45 5.11 -1.38 -3.13
N GLY A 46 4.92 -0.69 -1.99
CA GLY A 46 5.27 0.72 -1.81
C GLY A 46 4.20 1.73 -2.19
N LYS A 47 3.08 1.33 -2.82
CA LYS A 47 2.00 2.24 -3.23
C LYS A 47 1.55 3.17 -2.09
N GLY A 48 0.97 2.60 -1.04
CA GLY A 48 0.42 3.37 0.07
C GLY A 48 1.46 4.24 0.78
N SER A 49 2.70 3.74 0.99
CA SER A 49 3.76 4.53 1.60
C SER A 49 4.18 5.72 0.73
N THR A 50 4.34 5.51 -0.59
CA THR A 50 4.66 6.59 -1.53
C THR A 50 3.51 7.62 -1.57
N SER A 51 2.27 7.16 -1.63
CA SER A 51 1.07 8.03 -1.58
C SER A 51 1.04 8.85 -0.30
N ASN A 52 1.30 8.24 0.84
CA ASN A 52 1.32 8.91 2.13
C ASN A 52 2.42 9.99 2.21
N PHE A 53 3.64 9.70 1.75
CA PHE A 53 4.72 10.70 1.71
C PHE A 53 4.36 11.88 0.81
N ILE A 54 3.86 11.66 -0.40
CA ILE A 54 3.45 12.72 -1.32
C ILE A 54 2.36 13.58 -0.70
N TYR A 55 1.34 12.95 -0.15
CA TYR A 55 0.23 13.61 0.53
C TYR A 55 0.73 14.53 1.66
N ASN A 56 1.59 14.00 2.54
CA ASN A 56 2.12 14.77 3.67
C ASN A 56 3.07 15.90 3.23
N ILE A 57 3.83 15.74 2.13
CA ILE A 57 4.64 16.82 1.55
C ILE A 57 3.74 17.97 1.07
N TYR A 58 2.63 17.65 0.39
CA TYR A 58 1.70 18.70 -0.05
C TYR A 58 0.99 19.38 1.13
N LEU A 59 0.57 18.64 2.15
CA LEU A 59 0.04 19.22 3.38
C LEU A 59 1.06 20.16 4.05
N ALA A 60 2.32 19.72 4.19
CA ALA A 60 3.40 20.52 4.77
C ALA A 60 3.71 21.78 3.95
N SER A 61 3.39 21.78 2.65
CA SER A 61 3.51 22.96 1.78
C SER A 61 2.34 23.95 1.93
N GLY A 62 1.36 23.65 2.77
CA GLY A 62 0.16 24.48 3.00
C GLY A 62 -0.93 24.29 1.96
N ARG A 63 -0.89 23.22 1.14
CA ARG A 63 -1.93 22.90 0.16
C ARG A 63 -3.03 22.07 0.80
N LYS A 64 -4.24 22.27 0.34
CA LYS A 64 -5.37 21.40 0.67
C LYS A 64 -5.27 20.12 -0.15
N ALA A 65 -4.84 19.05 0.49
CA ALA A 65 -4.59 17.77 -0.18
C ALA A 65 -5.62 16.70 0.22
N GLY A 66 -5.88 15.77 -0.70
CA GLY A 66 -6.66 14.55 -0.46
C GLY A 66 -5.83 13.31 -0.68
N LEU A 67 -6.17 12.23 0.01
CA LEU A 67 -5.54 10.92 -0.11
C LEU A 67 -6.60 9.84 -0.22
N TYR A 68 -6.45 8.92 -1.16
CA TYR A 68 -7.18 7.67 -1.25
C TYR A 68 -6.20 6.50 -1.16
N ASN A 69 -6.31 5.72 -0.10
CA ASN A 69 -5.45 4.54 0.15
C ASN A 69 -6.29 3.30 0.42
N SER A 70 -5.78 2.12 0.07
CA SER A 70 -6.38 0.83 0.37
C SER A 70 -5.33 -0.24 0.68
N PRO A 71 -5.68 -1.29 1.45
CA PRO A 71 -6.91 -1.47 2.24
C PRO A 71 -6.88 -0.69 3.57
N TYR A 72 -8.02 -0.66 4.27
CA TYR A 72 -8.16 -0.11 5.62
C TYR A 72 -8.00 -1.17 6.72
N PHE A 73 -7.82 -0.74 7.98
CA PHE A 73 -7.67 -1.63 9.14
C PHE A 73 -8.91 -1.74 10.03
N TYR A 74 -9.65 -0.65 10.19
CA TYR A 74 -10.79 -0.58 11.12
C TYR A 74 -12.10 -0.41 10.39
N ASP A 75 -12.25 0.66 9.62
CA ASP A 75 -13.45 0.94 8.82
C ASP A 75 -13.10 1.69 7.53
N SER A 76 -14.03 1.68 6.59
CA SER A 76 -13.85 2.22 5.23
C SER A 76 -13.57 3.72 5.17
N THR A 77 -13.86 4.49 6.22
CA THR A 77 -13.54 5.93 6.27
C THR A 77 -12.04 6.19 6.27
N GLU A 78 -11.23 5.21 6.72
CA GLU A 78 -9.76 5.31 6.69
C GLU A 78 -9.19 5.37 5.28
N MET A 79 -9.94 4.93 4.27
CA MET A 79 -9.48 4.98 2.88
C MET A 79 -9.38 6.41 2.33
N VAL A 80 -10.08 7.37 2.94
CA VAL A 80 -10.13 8.74 2.46
C VAL A 80 -9.67 9.70 3.53
N SER A 81 -8.63 10.46 3.22
CA SER A 81 -8.17 11.55 4.09
C SER A 81 -8.23 12.87 3.33
N ILE A 82 -8.72 13.92 4.00
CA ILE A 82 -8.80 15.28 3.47
C ILE A 82 -8.16 16.22 4.47
N ASP A 83 -7.20 16.99 4.00
CA ASP A 83 -6.51 18.03 4.78
C ASP A 83 -5.98 17.53 6.14
N GLY A 84 -5.34 16.36 6.13
CA GLY A 84 -4.70 15.75 7.30
C GLY A 84 -5.62 14.91 8.19
N LYS A 85 -6.89 14.72 7.83
CA LYS A 85 -7.86 13.96 8.63
C LYS A 85 -8.62 12.96 7.78
N ASN A 86 -8.93 11.80 8.36
CA ASN A 86 -9.90 10.90 7.74
C ASN A 86 -11.26 11.58 7.68
N VAL A 87 -12.04 11.24 6.66
CA VAL A 87 -13.40 11.75 6.51
C VAL A 87 -14.30 11.27 7.65
N GLU A 88 -15.25 12.10 8.04
CA GLU A 88 -16.24 11.71 9.06
C GLU A 88 -17.19 10.64 8.49
N PHE A 89 -17.67 9.78 9.38
CA PHE A 89 -18.55 8.69 8.99
C PHE A 89 -19.86 9.20 8.37
N GLU A 90 -20.38 10.28 8.88
CA GLU A 90 -21.61 10.93 8.44
C GLU A 90 -21.48 11.40 6.98
N ASP A 91 -20.36 12.01 6.61
CA ASP A 91 -20.09 12.46 5.24
C ASP A 91 -19.96 11.26 4.29
N TYR A 92 -19.28 10.20 4.74
CA TYR A 92 -19.12 8.97 3.98
C TYR A 92 -20.47 8.27 3.76
N LEU A 93 -21.32 8.22 4.78
CA LEU A 93 -22.65 7.62 4.74
C LEU A 93 -23.61 8.43 3.85
N GLU A 94 -23.53 9.77 3.88
CA GLU A 94 -24.34 10.63 3.01
C GLU A 94 -24.09 10.29 1.53
N VAL A 95 -22.83 10.18 1.11
CA VAL A 95 -22.49 9.81 -0.27
C VAL A 95 -22.94 8.37 -0.57
N PHE A 96 -22.73 7.43 0.36
CA PHE A 96 -23.21 6.07 0.18
C PHE A 96 -24.73 6.02 -0.05
N ASP A 97 -25.52 6.72 0.78
CA ASP A 97 -27.00 6.73 0.67
C ASP A 97 -27.46 7.39 -0.64
N GLU A 98 -26.76 8.41 -1.14
CA GLU A 98 -27.04 9.06 -2.43
C GLU A 98 -26.88 8.08 -3.61
N PHE A 99 -25.88 7.19 -3.56
CA PHE A 99 -25.54 6.28 -4.65
C PHE A 99 -26.05 4.85 -4.46
N LYS A 100 -26.52 4.47 -3.28
CA LYS A 100 -26.86 3.08 -2.92
C LYS A 100 -27.75 2.38 -3.95
N SER A 101 -28.87 3.00 -4.32
CA SER A 101 -29.81 2.42 -5.30
C SER A 101 -29.19 2.20 -6.68
N LYS A 102 -28.24 3.06 -7.05
CA LYS A 102 -27.49 2.97 -8.30
C LYS A 102 -26.46 1.85 -8.21
N PHE A 103 -25.74 1.74 -7.09
CA PHE A 103 -24.81 0.63 -6.84
C PHE A 103 -25.50 -0.73 -6.95
N GLU A 104 -26.67 -0.87 -6.34
CA GLU A 104 -27.49 -2.09 -6.41
C GLU A 104 -27.98 -2.36 -7.85
N LYS A 105 -28.45 -1.33 -8.57
CA LYS A 105 -28.92 -1.44 -9.97
C LYS A 105 -27.85 -2.00 -10.90
N TYR A 106 -26.58 -1.55 -10.75
CA TYR A 106 -25.49 -1.99 -11.60
C TYR A 106 -24.71 -3.19 -11.03
N GLY A 107 -25.01 -3.64 -9.81
CA GLY A 107 -24.33 -4.76 -9.17
C GLY A 107 -22.87 -4.51 -8.88
N LEU A 108 -22.54 -3.31 -8.39
CA LEU A 108 -21.16 -2.91 -8.15
C LEU A 108 -20.53 -3.70 -7.00
N THR A 109 -19.25 -3.97 -7.14
CA THR A 109 -18.43 -4.60 -6.08
C THR A 109 -18.11 -3.59 -4.98
N THR A 110 -17.76 -4.09 -3.80
CA THR A 110 -17.35 -3.26 -2.65
C THR A 110 -16.29 -2.24 -3.02
N PHE A 111 -15.23 -2.64 -3.72
CA PHE A 111 -14.14 -1.72 -4.07
C PHE A 111 -14.59 -0.63 -5.04
N GLU A 112 -15.45 -0.96 -5.99
CA GLU A 112 -16.04 0.02 -6.92
C GLU A 112 -16.91 1.04 -6.18
N MET A 113 -17.78 0.57 -5.27
CA MET A 113 -18.60 1.45 -4.43
C MET A 113 -17.74 2.38 -3.57
N GLN A 114 -16.74 1.85 -2.88
CA GLN A 114 -15.81 2.61 -2.04
C GLN A 114 -15.02 3.63 -2.86
N THR A 115 -14.61 3.27 -4.09
CA THR A 115 -13.92 4.20 -5.01
C THR A 115 -14.81 5.37 -5.39
N ILE A 116 -16.09 5.13 -5.73
CA ILE A 116 -17.03 6.22 -6.06
C ILE A 116 -17.28 7.12 -4.86
N ILE A 117 -17.52 6.55 -3.67
CA ILE A 117 -17.71 7.35 -2.46
C ILE A 117 -16.48 8.23 -2.19
N ALA A 118 -15.29 7.65 -2.27
CA ALA A 118 -14.06 8.38 -2.09
C ALA A 118 -13.89 9.53 -3.10
N PHE A 119 -14.16 9.27 -4.37
CA PHE A 119 -13.99 10.27 -5.43
C PHE A 119 -15.02 11.40 -5.33
N GLU A 120 -16.25 11.11 -4.92
CA GLU A 120 -17.24 12.14 -4.62
C GLU A 120 -16.83 13.01 -3.43
N LEU A 121 -16.32 12.41 -2.36
CA LEU A 121 -15.80 13.16 -1.20
C LEU A 121 -14.62 14.05 -1.59
N LEU A 122 -13.64 13.52 -2.33
CA LEU A 122 -12.49 14.29 -2.81
C LEU A 122 -12.91 15.43 -3.77
N LYS A 123 -13.87 15.18 -4.66
CA LYS A 123 -14.43 16.19 -5.58
C LYS A 123 -15.11 17.33 -4.81
N ARG A 124 -15.96 16.99 -3.82
CA ARG A 124 -16.68 17.99 -2.98
C ARG A 124 -15.73 18.81 -2.12
N ALA A 125 -14.56 18.27 -1.77
CA ALA A 125 -13.58 18.94 -0.93
C ALA A 125 -12.86 20.12 -1.60
N ASN A 126 -12.93 20.28 -2.94
CA ASN A 126 -12.24 21.33 -3.70
C ASN A 126 -10.74 21.41 -3.35
N LEU A 127 -10.01 20.35 -3.65
CA LEU A 127 -8.61 20.16 -3.32
C LEU A 127 -7.66 20.85 -4.30
N ASP A 128 -6.46 21.22 -3.83
CA ASP A 128 -5.35 21.59 -4.69
C ASP A 128 -4.78 20.38 -5.43
N ILE A 129 -4.76 19.20 -4.75
CA ILE A 129 -4.26 17.92 -5.26
C ILE A 129 -4.87 16.74 -4.52
N ALA A 130 -5.18 15.65 -5.23
CA ALA A 130 -5.52 14.35 -4.66
C ALA A 130 -4.44 13.31 -5.01
N VAL A 131 -4.06 12.49 -4.03
CA VAL A 131 -3.12 11.36 -4.22
C VAL A 131 -3.93 10.09 -4.17
N ILE A 132 -3.94 9.32 -5.26
CA ILE A 132 -4.83 8.17 -5.46
C ILE A 132 -4.00 6.89 -5.58
N GLU A 133 -4.14 6.00 -4.60
CA GLU A 133 -3.58 4.66 -4.65
C GLU A 133 -4.50 3.71 -5.43
N VAL A 134 -3.94 2.98 -6.40
CA VAL A 134 -4.60 1.89 -7.12
C VAL A 134 -4.80 0.69 -6.18
N GLY A 135 -5.99 0.11 -6.17
CA GLY A 135 -6.24 -1.12 -5.40
C GLY A 135 -5.47 -2.31 -5.94
N MET A 136 -5.63 -2.62 -7.23
CA MET A 136 -4.98 -3.77 -7.86
C MET A 136 -4.70 -3.52 -9.35
N GLY A 137 -3.45 -3.79 -9.76
CA GLY A 137 -3.05 -3.65 -11.16
C GLY A 137 -2.98 -2.20 -11.62
N GLY A 138 -3.84 -1.82 -12.53
CA GLY A 138 -3.92 -0.46 -13.09
C GLY A 138 -5.00 -0.39 -14.16
N TYR A 139 -4.82 -1.10 -15.28
CA TYR A 139 -5.75 -1.07 -16.40
C TYR A 139 -7.21 -1.39 -16.00
N ILE A 140 -7.37 -2.43 -15.19
CA ILE A 140 -8.69 -2.92 -14.75
C ILE A 140 -9.20 -2.25 -13.46
N ASP A 141 -8.38 -1.44 -12.79
CA ASP A 141 -8.72 -0.90 -11.47
C ASP A 141 -9.85 0.15 -11.53
N ALA A 142 -10.73 0.15 -10.53
CA ALA A 142 -11.83 1.11 -10.45
C ALA A 142 -11.34 2.57 -10.36
N THR A 143 -10.15 2.80 -9.80
CA THR A 143 -9.57 4.15 -9.71
C THR A 143 -9.14 4.72 -11.07
N ASN A 144 -9.04 3.87 -12.12
CA ASN A 144 -8.53 4.26 -13.43
C ASN A 144 -9.54 5.05 -14.30
N ILE A 145 -10.41 5.82 -13.67
CA ILE A 145 -11.40 6.73 -14.30
C ILE A 145 -10.99 8.20 -14.19
N ILE A 146 -9.77 8.49 -13.76
CA ILE A 146 -9.21 9.84 -13.62
C ILE A 146 -8.16 10.14 -14.70
N SER A 147 -7.87 11.43 -14.89
CA SER A 147 -6.78 11.93 -15.72
C SER A 147 -5.77 12.64 -14.82
N PRO A 148 -4.74 11.94 -14.32
CA PRO A 148 -3.81 12.49 -13.35
C PRO A 148 -2.81 13.47 -14.00
N LEU A 149 -2.18 14.31 -13.16
CA LEU A 149 -1.01 15.12 -13.56
C LEU A 149 0.27 14.29 -13.67
N LEU A 150 0.32 13.17 -12.93
CA LEU A 150 1.46 12.26 -12.88
C LEU A 150 0.97 10.85 -12.56
N SER A 151 1.43 9.86 -13.32
CA SER A 151 1.28 8.44 -13.00
C SER A 151 2.57 7.92 -12.36
N ILE A 152 2.45 7.08 -11.32
CA ILE A 152 3.62 6.50 -10.63
C ILE A 152 3.49 4.98 -10.59
N ILE A 153 4.55 4.26 -10.98
CA ILE A 153 4.66 2.80 -10.85
C ILE A 153 5.82 2.51 -9.89
N THR A 154 5.48 2.14 -8.65
CA THR A 154 6.48 2.04 -7.56
C THR A 154 7.39 0.82 -7.69
N SER A 155 6.82 -0.34 -7.98
CA SER A 155 7.52 -1.62 -8.15
C SER A 155 6.66 -2.59 -8.95
N VAL A 156 7.31 -3.61 -9.54
CA VAL A 156 6.64 -4.73 -10.22
C VAL A 156 7.28 -6.03 -9.74
N SER A 157 6.47 -6.93 -9.20
CA SER A 157 6.87 -8.31 -8.86
C SER A 157 5.68 -9.25 -9.03
N LEU A 158 5.91 -10.56 -8.99
CA LEU A 158 4.86 -11.56 -9.17
C LEU A 158 3.85 -11.49 -8.01
N GLU A 159 2.67 -11.00 -8.31
CA GLU A 159 1.54 -10.91 -7.40
C GLU A 159 0.22 -10.88 -8.18
N HIS A 160 -0.86 -11.38 -7.56
CA HIS A 160 -2.20 -11.44 -8.19
C HIS A 160 -2.20 -12.08 -9.60
N THR A 161 -1.39 -13.12 -9.77
CA THR A 161 -1.14 -13.75 -11.08
C THR A 161 -2.38 -14.32 -11.76
N ALA A 162 -3.44 -14.57 -11.00
CA ALA A 162 -4.74 -14.99 -11.54
C ALA A 162 -5.48 -13.86 -12.31
N TYR A 163 -5.14 -12.58 -12.04
CA TYR A 163 -5.81 -11.42 -12.61
C TYR A 163 -4.91 -10.54 -13.46
N LEU A 164 -3.65 -10.36 -13.05
CA LEU A 164 -2.74 -9.38 -13.65
C LEU A 164 -1.82 -9.97 -14.72
N GLY A 165 -1.72 -11.29 -14.79
CA GLY A 165 -0.81 -12.00 -15.71
C GLY A 165 0.16 -12.92 -14.97
N ARG A 166 0.81 -13.81 -15.72
CA ARG A 166 1.68 -14.88 -15.19
C ARG A 166 3.17 -14.54 -15.28
N SER A 167 3.50 -13.45 -15.91
CA SER A 167 4.87 -12.95 -16.08
C SER A 167 4.99 -11.52 -15.55
N ILE A 168 6.23 -11.12 -15.24
CA ILE A 168 6.54 -9.75 -14.83
C ILE A 168 6.13 -8.73 -15.89
N SER A 169 6.35 -9.04 -17.17
CA SER A 169 5.96 -8.16 -18.28
C SER A 169 4.44 -7.98 -18.39
N GLU A 170 3.64 -9.04 -18.19
CA GLU A 170 2.17 -8.93 -18.21
C GLU A 170 1.66 -8.10 -17.04
N ILE A 171 2.22 -8.29 -15.82
CA ILE A 171 1.87 -7.51 -14.64
C ILE A 171 2.28 -6.04 -14.84
N ALA A 172 3.47 -5.79 -15.42
CA ALA A 172 3.95 -4.45 -15.74
C ALA A 172 3.03 -3.75 -16.75
N TYR A 173 2.62 -4.45 -17.81
CA TYR A 173 1.67 -3.94 -18.80
C TYR A 173 0.33 -3.56 -18.15
N ASN A 174 -0.21 -4.43 -17.29
CA ASN A 174 -1.45 -4.12 -16.56
C ASN A 174 -1.31 -2.85 -15.70
N LYS A 175 -0.18 -2.71 -14.97
CA LYS A 175 0.10 -1.53 -14.16
C LYS A 175 0.27 -0.27 -15.01
N ALA A 176 0.92 -0.39 -16.19
CA ALA A 176 1.08 0.70 -17.13
C ALA A 176 -0.26 1.25 -17.67
N GLY A 177 -1.36 0.53 -17.49
CA GLY A 177 -2.71 1.00 -17.83
C GLY A 177 -3.17 2.28 -17.12
N ILE A 178 -2.47 2.74 -16.07
CA ILE A 178 -2.74 4.05 -15.45
C ILE A 178 -2.07 5.21 -16.19
N ILE A 179 -1.17 4.95 -17.13
CA ILE A 179 -0.53 5.98 -17.93
C ILE A 179 -1.57 6.60 -18.86
N LYS A 180 -1.64 7.91 -18.93
CA LYS A 180 -2.57 8.64 -19.80
C LYS A 180 -1.80 9.36 -20.90
N PRO A 181 -2.42 9.62 -22.07
CA PRO A 181 -1.75 10.32 -23.17
C PRO A 181 -1.08 11.63 -22.71
N GLU A 182 0.17 11.82 -23.13
CA GLU A 182 0.98 13.03 -22.87
C GLU A 182 1.22 13.35 -21.38
N THR A 183 0.78 12.47 -20.47
CA THR A 183 0.92 12.64 -19.02
C THR A 183 2.23 11.98 -18.55
N PRO A 184 3.09 12.66 -17.77
CA PRO A 184 4.34 12.09 -17.30
C PRO A 184 4.11 10.84 -16.44
N VAL A 185 5.03 9.87 -16.55
CA VAL A 185 5.08 8.69 -15.72
C VAL A 185 6.41 8.60 -14.98
N LEU A 186 6.35 8.42 -13.67
CA LEU A 186 7.50 8.14 -12.82
C LEU A 186 7.55 6.64 -12.50
N ILE A 187 8.68 6.01 -12.76
CA ILE A 187 8.90 4.60 -12.44
C ILE A 187 9.97 4.43 -11.35
N GLY A 188 9.70 3.49 -10.45
CA GLY A 188 10.67 3.01 -9.47
C GLY A 188 11.79 2.20 -10.11
N ARG A 189 12.60 1.54 -9.29
CA ARG A 189 13.60 0.60 -9.79
C ARG A 189 12.93 -0.72 -10.10
N LEU A 190 12.93 -1.06 -11.36
CA LEU A 190 12.28 -2.24 -11.92
C LEU A 190 13.32 -3.16 -12.54
N GLU A 191 12.98 -4.42 -12.71
CA GLU A 191 13.75 -5.31 -13.57
C GLU A 191 13.51 -4.99 -15.05
N ASP A 192 14.46 -5.35 -15.92
CA ASP A 192 14.48 -4.96 -17.33
C ASP A 192 13.19 -5.32 -18.07
N SER A 193 12.60 -6.47 -17.77
CA SER A 193 11.38 -6.95 -18.42
C SER A 193 10.15 -6.12 -18.08
N ALA A 194 10.05 -5.65 -16.83
CA ALA A 194 8.99 -4.75 -16.37
C ALA A 194 9.19 -3.35 -16.95
N GLU A 195 10.42 -2.85 -16.86
CA GLU A 195 10.77 -1.53 -17.35
C GLU A 195 10.48 -1.41 -18.86
N PHE A 196 10.88 -2.41 -19.64
CA PHE A 196 10.62 -2.45 -21.09
C PHE A 196 9.12 -2.34 -21.40
N ALA A 197 8.28 -3.16 -20.75
CA ALA A 197 6.84 -3.14 -20.99
C ALA A 197 6.20 -1.78 -20.68
N ILE A 198 6.63 -1.11 -19.61
CA ILE A 198 6.13 0.22 -19.24
C ILE A 198 6.61 1.29 -20.21
N ILE A 199 7.88 1.23 -20.63
CA ILE A 199 8.45 2.17 -21.60
C ILE A 199 7.73 2.11 -22.93
N GLU A 200 7.42 0.92 -23.44
CA GLU A 200 6.68 0.77 -24.71
C GLU A 200 5.28 1.37 -24.60
N GLN A 201 4.55 1.11 -23.51
CA GLN A 201 3.24 1.72 -23.28
C GLN A 201 3.32 3.26 -23.18
N ALA A 202 4.31 3.79 -22.49
CA ALA A 202 4.50 5.23 -22.36
C ALA A 202 4.85 5.90 -23.71
N LYS A 203 5.66 5.24 -24.54
CA LYS A 203 5.96 5.71 -25.91
C LYS A 203 4.72 5.77 -26.79
N GLU A 204 3.88 4.73 -26.77
CA GLU A 204 2.62 4.70 -27.53
C GLU A 204 1.71 5.87 -27.16
N LEU A 205 1.68 6.23 -25.85
CA LEU A 205 0.89 7.31 -25.31
C LEU A 205 1.61 8.68 -25.38
N LYS A 206 2.84 8.75 -25.90
CA LYS A 206 3.70 9.95 -25.92
C LYS A 206 3.93 10.55 -24.54
N SER A 207 3.94 9.74 -23.52
CA SER A 207 4.09 10.14 -22.12
C SER A 207 5.57 10.28 -21.76
N PRO A 208 6.00 11.42 -21.20
CA PRO A 208 7.36 11.59 -20.69
C PRO A 208 7.66 10.58 -19.56
N ILE A 209 8.84 9.94 -19.64
CA ILE A 209 9.25 8.92 -18.67
C ILE A 209 10.31 9.51 -17.75
N HIS A 210 10.06 9.39 -16.44
CA HIS A 210 11.02 9.73 -15.39
C HIS A 210 11.35 8.48 -14.60
N LYS A 211 12.62 8.37 -14.18
CA LYS A 211 13.10 7.26 -13.35
C LYS A 211 13.59 7.80 -12.01
N VAL A 212 13.24 7.10 -10.94
CA VAL A 212 13.75 7.43 -9.62
C VAL A 212 15.28 7.27 -9.56
N GLU A 213 15.96 8.25 -8.99
CA GLU A 213 17.41 8.20 -8.79
C GLU A 213 17.80 7.37 -7.55
N ASN A 214 19.12 7.19 -7.35
CA ASN A 214 19.63 6.52 -6.17
C ASN A 214 19.64 7.48 -4.97
N PHE A 215 19.25 6.99 -3.81
CA PHE A 215 19.60 7.62 -2.54
C PHE A 215 21.00 7.17 -2.11
N HIS A 216 21.65 7.96 -1.26
CA HIS A 216 23.02 7.74 -0.82
C HIS A 216 23.18 8.05 0.67
N ASN A 217 24.31 7.61 1.25
CA ASN A 217 24.73 7.93 2.62
C ASN A 217 23.69 7.57 3.68
N GLU A 218 22.88 6.52 3.41
CA GLU A 218 21.86 6.09 4.35
C GLU A 218 22.46 5.54 5.65
N LYS A 219 21.90 6.00 6.77
CA LYS A 219 22.25 5.53 8.11
C LYS A 219 21.07 5.68 9.06
N ILE A 220 21.08 4.88 10.12
CA ILE A 220 20.12 5.03 11.20
C ILE A 220 20.71 5.97 12.27
N LYS A 221 19.92 6.98 12.63
CA LYS A 221 20.24 7.93 13.70
C LYS A 221 18.97 8.27 14.47
N ASP A 222 19.02 8.19 15.79
CA ASP A 222 17.93 8.55 16.70
C ASP A 222 16.58 7.87 16.33
N GLY A 223 16.62 6.59 15.95
CA GLY A 223 15.43 5.81 15.60
C GLY A 223 14.84 6.11 14.22
N LYS A 224 15.56 6.81 13.34
CA LYS A 224 15.13 7.20 12.00
C LYS A 224 16.20 6.87 10.97
N TYR A 225 15.80 6.69 9.71
CA TYR A 225 16.75 6.74 8.61
C TYR A 225 17.08 8.18 8.23
N VAL A 226 18.40 8.46 8.08
CA VAL A 226 18.95 9.70 7.47
C VAL A 226 19.60 9.30 6.16
N PHE A 227 19.35 10.06 5.09
CA PHE A 227 19.88 9.76 3.75
C PHE A 227 20.00 11.03 2.89
N ASP A 228 20.73 10.93 1.79
CA ASP A 228 20.83 11.99 0.78
C ASP A 228 20.07 11.56 -0.48
N TYR A 229 19.37 12.52 -1.08
CA TYR A 229 18.70 12.37 -2.38
C TYR A 229 18.82 13.69 -3.15
N PHE A 230 19.51 13.67 -4.27
CA PHE A 230 19.88 14.90 -4.99
C PHE A 230 18.67 15.77 -5.36
N PRO A 231 18.73 17.09 -5.09
CA PRO A 231 19.86 17.87 -4.54
C PRO A 231 19.94 17.93 -3.00
N TYR A 232 19.06 17.26 -2.30
CA TYR A 232 18.89 17.35 -0.85
C TYR A 232 19.86 16.45 -0.09
N GLN A 233 20.39 16.94 1.05
CA GLN A 233 21.27 16.19 1.94
C GLN A 233 20.66 16.08 3.34
N GLY A 234 20.93 14.95 4.02
CA GLY A 234 20.48 14.73 5.39
C GLY A 234 18.95 14.75 5.55
N LEU A 235 18.22 14.20 4.58
CA LEU A 235 16.78 13.97 4.71
C LEU A 235 16.54 12.90 5.77
N GLU A 236 15.44 13.02 6.51
CA GLU A 236 15.05 12.06 7.54
C GLU A 236 13.71 11.43 7.20
N VAL A 237 13.61 10.11 7.43
CA VAL A 237 12.34 9.35 7.37
C VAL A 237 12.07 8.75 8.74
N ASN A 238 10.86 9.01 9.28
CA ASN A 238 10.42 8.47 10.57
C ASN A 238 10.06 6.98 10.45
N SER A 239 11.06 6.15 10.11
CA SER A 239 10.92 4.70 9.97
C SER A 239 12.27 4.02 10.09
N LEU A 240 12.27 2.78 10.57
CA LEU A 240 13.42 1.88 10.59
C LEU A 240 13.41 0.88 9.43
N ALA A 241 12.39 0.93 8.58
CA ALA A 241 12.31 0.12 7.37
C ALA A 241 13.15 0.69 6.24
N LYS A 242 14.19 -0.02 5.81
CA LYS A 242 15.06 0.42 4.72
C LYS A 242 14.30 0.65 3.40
N TYR A 243 13.24 -0.12 3.14
CA TYR A 243 12.41 0.05 1.95
C TYR A 243 11.66 1.39 1.89
N GLN A 244 11.46 2.07 3.03
CA GLN A 244 10.84 3.40 3.03
C GLN A 244 11.72 4.47 2.36
N LEU A 245 13.03 4.26 2.27
CA LEU A 245 13.92 5.14 1.51
C LEU A 245 13.59 5.13 0.02
N LYS A 246 13.23 3.94 -0.53
CA LYS A 246 12.77 3.81 -1.93
C LYS A 246 11.46 4.57 -2.14
N ASN A 247 10.51 4.42 -1.21
CA ASN A 247 9.21 5.09 -1.28
C ASN A 247 9.35 6.62 -1.13
N ALA A 248 10.20 7.07 -0.20
CA ALA A 248 10.53 8.49 -0.01
C ALA A 248 11.19 9.09 -1.25
N SER A 249 12.11 8.37 -1.89
CA SER A 249 12.77 8.81 -3.14
C SER A 249 11.76 9.03 -4.26
N LEU A 250 10.79 8.11 -4.42
CA LEU A 250 9.68 8.27 -5.36
C LEU A 250 8.82 9.48 -5.05
N ALA A 251 8.53 9.71 -3.76
CA ALA A 251 7.73 10.87 -3.35
C ALA A 251 8.46 12.19 -3.63
N ILE A 252 9.77 12.27 -3.36
CA ILE A 252 10.59 13.45 -3.66
C ILE A 252 10.62 13.69 -5.17
N GLU A 253 10.84 12.64 -5.98
CA GLU A 253 10.89 12.80 -7.44
C GLU A 253 9.52 13.22 -7.99
N ALA A 254 8.43 12.70 -7.47
CA ALA A 254 7.08 13.08 -7.87
C ALA A 254 6.82 14.59 -7.67
N VAL A 255 7.17 15.14 -6.51
CA VAL A 255 6.97 16.58 -6.24
C VAL A 255 7.95 17.45 -7.04
N LYS A 256 9.15 16.95 -7.36
CA LYS A 256 10.11 17.63 -8.28
C LYS A 256 9.52 17.72 -9.69
N ILE A 257 8.97 16.63 -10.25
CA ILE A 257 8.34 16.60 -11.58
C ILE A 257 7.20 17.61 -11.66
N LEU A 258 6.38 17.72 -10.61
CA LEU A 258 5.23 18.62 -10.58
C LEU A 258 5.55 20.03 -10.07
N ASN A 259 6.82 20.38 -9.84
CA ASN A 259 7.17 21.64 -9.17
C ASN A 259 6.74 22.89 -9.94
N ASP A 260 6.67 22.87 -11.26
CA ASP A 260 6.21 24.01 -12.07
C ASP A 260 4.68 24.24 -11.93
N VAL A 261 3.92 23.21 -11.63
CA VAL A 261 2.43 23.26 -11.49
C VAL A 261 2.03 23.39 -10.03
N LEU A 262 2.72 22.67 -9.15
CA LEU A 262 2.45 22.55 -7.71
C LEU A 262 3.77 22.74 -6.93
N PRO A 263 4.31 23.97 -6.86
CA PRO A 263 5.61 24.21 -6.24
C PRO A 263 5.64 23.78 -4.77
N VAL A 264 6.75 23.13 -4.39
CA VAL A 264 7.03 22.65 -3.04
C VAL A 264 8.45 23.07 -2.66
N ASN A 265 8.64 23.65 -1.48
CA ASN A 265 9.96 23.98 -0.97
C ASN A 265 10.59 22.81 -0.20
N GLU A 266 11.90 22.88 0.02
CA GLU A 266 12.67 21.85 0.73
C GLU A 266 12.13 21.59 2.16
N ASP A 267 11.72 22.63 2.87
CA ASP A 267 11.17 22.50 4.23
C ASP A 267 9.90 21.63 4.27
N ALA A 268 9.03 21.80 3.30
CA ALA A 268 7.84 20.95 3.16
C ALA A 268 8.19 19.49 2.83
N ILE A 269 9.21 19.25 1.97
CA ILE A 269 9.69 17.90 1.70
C ILE A 269 10.19 17.26 2.99
N ARG A 270 11.06 17.95 3.75
CA ARG A 270 11.60 17.45 5.03
C ARG A 270 10.50 17.13 6.04
N LYS A 271 9.53 18.03 6.21
CA LYS A 271 8.40 17.82 7.13
C LYS A 271 7.51 16.67 6.70
N GLY A 272 7.19 16.58 5.41
CA GLY A 272 6.34 15.51 4.89
C GLY A 272 6.96 14.12 5.01
N LEU A 273 8.28 13.99 4.86
CA LEU A 273 9.00 12.73 5.05
C LEU A 273 9.09 12.30 6.52
N LEU A 274 9.00 13.24 7.46
CA LEU A 274 8.98 12.96 8.90
C LEU A 274 7.59 12.64 9.44
N SER A 275 6.55 12.72 8.60
CA SER A 275 5.21 12.32 9.00
C SER A 275 5.15 10.86 9.43
N ASP A 276 4.15 10.51 10.22
CA ASP A 276 3.98 9.13 10.69
C ASP A 276 3.82 8.16 9.53
N SER A 277 4.51 7.03 9.63
CA SER A 277 4.37 5.94 8.69
C SER A 277 2.97 5.32 8.77
N LEU A 278 2.50 4.77 7.66
CA LEU A 278 1.29 3.95 7.66
C LEU A 278 1.44 2.76 8.62
N PHE A 279 0.34 2.43 9.27
CA PHE A 279 0.26 1.29 10.18
C PHE A 279 0.70 -0.02 9.50
N GLY A 280 1.34 -0.90 10.30
CA GLY A 280 1.81 -2.20 9.82
C GLY A 280 2.94 -2.09 8.77
N ARG A 281 3.76 -1.06 8.82
CA ARG A 281 4.95 -0.88 7.97
C ARG A 281 6.20 -0.76 8.85
N PHE A 282 6.74 -1.90 9.27
CA PHE A 282 7.83 -2.01 10.24
C PHE A 282 7.52 -1.23 11.53
N GLU A 283 6.30 -1.39 12.01
CA GLU A 283 5.79 -0.68 13.18
C GLU A 283 6.28 -1.35 14.46
N THR A 284 6.95 -0.59 15.31
CA THR A 284 7.35 -1.03 16.64
C THR A 284 6.20 -0.79 17.62
N ILE A 285 5.51 -1.85 18.02
CA ILE A 285 4.39 -1.80 18.96
C ILE A 285 4.86 -1.64 20.40
N SER A 286 5.98 -2.29 20.73
CA SER A 286 6.64 -2.21 22.03
C SER A 286 8.13 -2.51 21.88
N LYS A 287 8.91 -2.41 22.96
CA LYS A 287 10.38 -2.61 22.95
C LYS A 287 10.85 -3.81 22.12
N ASN A 288 10.10 -4.92 22.13
CA ASN A 288 10.48 -6.18 21.50
C ASN A 288 9.42 -6.77 20.54
N LEU A 289 8.47 -5.97 20.08
CA LEU A 289 7.44 -6.41 19.13
C LEU A 289 7.41 -5.51 17.91
N ILE A 290 7.76 -6.06 16.77
CA ILE A 290 7.69 -5.40 15.46
C ILE A 290 6.61 -6.10 14.62
N ILE A 291 5.79 -5.32 13.95
CA ILE A 291 4.79 -5.81 13.02
C ILE A 291 5.02 -5.23 11.62
N ASP A 292 4.87 -6.06 10.58
CA ASP A 292 5.00 -5.63 9.18
C ASP A 292 4.08 -6.42 8.26
N GLY A 293 3.35 -5.73 7.42
CA GLY A 293 2.36 -6.29 6.50
C GLY A 293 2.91 -6.85 5.18
N ALA A 294 4.21 -7.16 5.09
CA ALA A 294 4.78 -7.85 3.94
C ALA A 294 4.05 -9.18 3.70
N HIS A 295 3.65 -9.43 2.44
CA HIS A 295 2.74 -10.53 2.11
C HIS A 295 3.00 -11.17 0.74
N ASN A 296 4.13 -10.85 0.13
CA ASN A 296 4.68 -11.49 -1.07
C ASN A 296 6.20 -11.62 -0.95
N ALA A 297 6.83 -12.38 -1.81
CA ALA A 297 8.25 -12.70 -1.71
C ALA A 297 9.15 -11.46 -1.69
N ASP A 298 8.90 -10.49 -2.59
CA ASP A 298 9.66 -9.24 -2.65
C ASP A 298 9.44 -8.37 -1.39
N GLY A 299 8.20 -8.27 -0.91
CA GLY A 299 7.88 -7.58 0.34
C GLY A 299 8.59 -8.17 1.55
N ILE A 300 8.57 -9.50 1.68
CA ILE A 300 9.30 -10.21 2.75
C ILE A 300 10.82 -10.01 2.62
N GLN A 301 11.39 -10.05 1.41
CA GLN A 301 12.82 -9.77 1.22
C GLN A 301 13.17 -8.34 1.65
N ASN A 302 12.37 -7.34 1.30
CA ASN A 302 12.56 -5.96 1.75
C ASN A 302 12.43 -5.81 3.28
N LEU A 303 11.56 -6.60 3.92
CA LEU A 303 11.46 -6.69 5.37
C LEU A 303 12.72 -7.31 5.98
N VAL A 304 13.20 -8.42 5.45
CA VAL A 304 14.43 -9.11 5.85
C VAL A 304 15.64 -8.17 5.78
N ASP A 305 15.76 -7.40 4.70
CA ASP A 305 16.83 -6.40 4.54
C ASP A 305 16.75 -5.32 5.63
N SER A 306 15.53 -4.91 6.00
CA SER A 306 15.31 -3.90 7.05
C SER A 306 15.63 -4.46 8.45
N VAL A 307 15.20 -5.69 8.74
CA VAL A 307 15.52 -6.40 10.01
C VAL A 307 17.03 -6.55 10.14
N SER A 308 17.70 -7.04 9.10
CA SER A 308 19.16 -7.27 9.11
C SER A 308 19.94 -5.96 9.31
N ALA A 309 19.46 -4.85 8.79
CA ALA A 309 20.09 -3.55 8.96
C ALA A 309 19.96 -3.03 10.41
N TYR A 310 18.81 -3.19 11.03
CA TYR A 310 18.45 -2.56 12.31
C TYR A 310 18.58 -3.51 13.52
N VAL A 311 18.04 -4.73 13.45
CA VAL A 311 17.97 -5.66 14.59
C VAL A 311 19.31 -6.38 14.76
N LYS A 312 19.84 -6.35 15.98
CA LYS A 312 21.14 -6.95 16.33
C LYS A 312 21.05 -8.06 17.39
N VAL A 313 19.82 -8.45 17.70
CA VAL A 313 19.47 -9.54 18.63
C VAL A 313 18.72 -10.63 17.88
N PRO A 314 18.55 -11.85 18.43
CA PRO A 314 17.75 -12.88 17.80
C PRO A 314 16.33 -12.42 17.47
N VAL A 315 15.77 -13.00 16.40
CA VAL A 315 14.42 -12.69 15.92
C VAL A 315 13.58 -13.97 15.95
N HIS A 316 12.41 -13.89 16.57
CA HIS A 316 11.38 -14.95 16.57
C HIS A 316 10.24 -14.48 15.68
N VAL A 317 9.87 -15.29 14.69
CA VAL A 317 8.88 -14.88 13.69
C VAL A 317 7.53 -15.56 13.95
N VAL A 318 6.46 -14.78 13.99
CA VAL A 318 5.07 -15.26 13.96
C VAL A 318 4.49 -14.94 12.60
N PHE A 319 4.17 -15.96 11.83
CA PHE A 319 3.84 -15.83 10.41
C PHE A 319 2.46 -16.38 10.08
N ALA A 320 1.63 -15.55 9.42
CA ALA A 320 0.37 -16.00 8.81
C ALA A 320 0.12 -15.30 7.47
N CYS A 321 -0.28 -16.05 6.44
CA CYS A 321 -0.54 -15.52 5.12
C CYS A 321 -1.85 -16.02 4.52
N PHE A 322 -2.26 -15.43 3.41
CA PHE A 322 -3.39 -15.90 2.63
C PHE A 322 -3.01 -17.13 1.78
N LYS A 323 -4.03 -17.96 1.45
CA LYS A 323 -3.90 -19.22 0.70
C LYS A 323 -3.28 -19.06 -0.68
N ASP A 324 -3.52 -17.92 -1.33
CA ASP A 324 -3.06 -17.60 -2.68
C ASP A 324 -1.58 -17.15 -2.77
N LYS A 325 -0.90 -17.03 -1.62
CA LYS A 325 0.49 -16.54 -1.60
C LYS A 325 1.51 -17.67 -1.76
N ASN A 326 2.64 -17.34 -2.41
CA ASN A 326 3.76 -18.27 -2.54
C ASN A 326 4.55 -18.31 -1.23
N ILE A 327 4.19 -19.26 -0.36
CA ILE A 327 4.75 -19.37 0.99
C ILE A 327 6.21 -19.83 0.96
N ASP A 328 6.63 -20.68 0.01
CA ASP A 328 8.00 -21.21 -0.06
C ASP A 328 9.02 -20.08 -0.16
N LEU A 329 8.79 -19.14 -1.08
CA LEU A 329 9.67 -17.99 -1.26
C LEU A 329 9.68 -17.06 -0.03
N MET A 330 8.52 -16.93 0.63
CA MET A 330 8.42 -16.09 1.83
C MET A 330 9.16 -16.70 3.02
N LEU A 331 8.97 -17.99 3.28
CA LEU A 331 9.67 -18.70 4.37
C LEU A 331 11.17 -18.80 4.12
N ASN A 332 11.60 -19.05 2.89
CA ASN A 332 13.02 -19.06 2.52
C ASN A 332 13.67 -17.69 2.79
N ALA A 333 12.99 -16.59 2.49
CA ALA A 333 13.52 -15.26 2.81
C ALA A 333 13.58 -15.02 4.33
N LEU A 334 12.55 -15.39 5.10
CA LEU A 334 12.54 -15.27 6.56
C LEU A 334 13.65 -16.11 7.23
N GLY A 335 14.01 -17.26 6.65
CA GLY A 335 15.11 -18.10 7.09
C GLY A 335 16.48 -17.40 7.13
N GLN A 336 16.64 -16.25 6.45
CA GLN A 336 17.86 -15.45 6.49
C GLN A 336 18.03 -14.69 7.83
N ILE A 337 16.93 -14.45 8.55
CA ILE A 337 16.92 -13.66 9.79
C ILE A 337 16.48 -14.45 11.03
N SER A 338 15.87 -15.61 10.86
CA SER A 338 15.37 -16.43 11.97
C SER A 338 15.30 -17.91 11.60
N THR A 339 15.69 -18.76 12.55
CA THR A 339 15.43 -20.21 12.51
C THR A 339 14.22 -20.60 13.37
N ASP A 340 13.64 -19.65 14.11
CA ASP A 340 12.46 -19.85 14.96
C ASP A 340 11.25 -19.12 14.35
N VAL A 341 10.59 -19.80 13.42
CA VAL A 341 9.38 -19.33 12.75
C VAL A 341 8.21 -20.18 13.20
N THR A 342 7.21 -19.56 13.82
CA THR A 342 5.93 -20.19 14.17
C THR A 342 4.88 -19.80 13.16
N LEU A 343 4.33 -20.78 12.46
CA LEU A 343 3.17 -20.62 11.56
C LEU A 343 1.90 -20.51 12.40
N THR A 344 0.98 -19.66 11.98
CA THR A 344 -0.30 -19.47 12.66
C THR A 344 -1.42 -19.14 11.66
N THR A 345 -2.63 -18.97 12.18
CA THR A 345 -3.80 -18.55 11.40
C THR A 345 -4.50 -17.36 12.08
N PHE A 346 -5.49 -16.77 11.40
CA PHE A 346 -6.29 -15.68 11.94
C PHE A 346 -7.71 -15.70 11.34
N ASP A 347 -8.65 -15.02 11.97
CA ASP A 347 -10.06 -15.01 11.54
C ASP A 347 -10.24 -14.25 10.21
N HIS A 348 -10.06 -14.97 9.12
CA HIS A 348 -10.30 -14.47 7.77
C HIS A 348 -10.50 -15.64 6.79
N LYS A 349 -11.51 -15.57 5.88
CA LYS A 349 -11.86 -16.64 4.92
C LYS A 349 -10.68 -17.09 4.04
N ARG A 350 -9.75 -16.19 3.73
CA ARG A 350 -8.56 -16.46 2.92
C ARG A 350 -7.33 -16.84 3.74
N ALA A 351 -7.39 -16.76 5.08
CA ALA A 351 -6.25 -17.16 5.91
C ALA A 351 -5.94 -18.65 5.71
N ARG A 352 -4.65 -18.98 5.68
CA ARG A 352 -4.17 -20.35 5.58
C ARG A 352 -4.42 -21.08 6.91
N THR A 353 -4.99 -22.29 6.84
CA THR A 353 -5.27 -23.15 8.01
C THR A 353 -4.12 -24.13 8.27
N GLU A 354 -4.18 -24.88 9.37
CA GLU A 354 -3.18 -25.90 9.69
C GLU A 354 -3.05 -26.96 8.59
N GLU A 355 -4.18 -27.42 8.04
CA GLU A 355 -4.19 -28.41 6.94
C GLU A 355 -3.47 -27.87 5.68
N GLU A 356 -3.57 -26.59 5.44
CA GLU A 356 -2.93 -25.92 4.28
C GLU A 356 -1.45 -25.62 4.53
N TYR A 357 -0.99 -25.72 5.79
CA TYR A 357 0.43 -25.72 6.18
C TYR A 357 1.04 -27.11 6.30
N PHE A 358 0.29 -28.19 6.06
CA PHE A 358 0.73 -29.57 6.31
C PHE A 358 2.12 -29.91 5.80
N LEU A 359 2.48 -29.44 4.58
CA LEU A 359 3.81 -29.70 3.99
C LEU A 359 4.97 -29.01 4.73
N TYR A 360 4.68 -28.07 5.60
CA TYR A 360 5.66 -27.25 6.32
C TYR A 360 5.80 -27.65 7.78
N LEU A 361 4.88 -28.47 8.34
CA LEU A 361 4.84 -28.82 9.75
C LEU A 361 6.01 -29.73 10.21
N GLY A 362 6.80 -30.29 9.27
CA GLY A 362 8.05 -30.97 9.56
C GLY A 362 9.19 -30.03 9.97
N ASP A 363 9.21 -28.83 9.40
CA ASP A 363 10.29 -27.87 9.56
C ASP A 363 9.89 -26.68 10.45
N TYR A 364 8.59 -26.39 10.57
CA TYR A 364 8.04 -25.25 11.29
C TYR A 364 7.00 -25.67 12.32
N LYS A 365 6.96 -24.97 13.47
CA LYS A 365 5.91 -25.12 14.46
C LYS A 365 4.61 -24.47 13.94
N PHE A 366 3.46 -24.99 14.37
CA PHE A 366 2.16 -24.37 14.17
C PHE A 366 1.42 -24.23 15.50
N ASP A 367 0.82 -23.09 15.73
CA ASP A 367 -0.15 -22.87 16.81
C ASP A 367 -1.22 -21.89 16.29
N ALA A 368 -2.48 -22.29 16.39
CA ALA A 368 -3.60 -21.47 15.93
C ALA A 368 -3.85 -20.21 16.79
N ASP A 369 -3.38 -20.21 18.04
CA ASP A 369 -3.50 -19.08 18.95
C ASP A 369 -2.27 -18.16 18.85
N TYR A 370 -2.26 -17.33 17.78
CA TYR A 370 -1.17 -16.36 17.56
C TYR A 370 -0.97 -15.40 18.74
N LYS A 371 -2.01 -15.09 19.52
CA LYS A 371 -1.90 -14.20 20.68
C LYS A 371 -1.06 -14.85 21.76
N LYS A 372 -1.40 -16.10 22.10
CA LYS A 372 -0.61 -16.89 23.04
C LYS A 372 0.83 -17.04 22.57
N VAL A 373 1.07 -17.34 21.28
CA VAL A 373 2.42 -17.46 20.71
C VAL A 373 3.23 -16.17 20.92
N ILE A 374 2.64 -15.01 20.59
CA ILE A 374 3.30 -13.70 20.76
C ILE A 374 3.63 -13.46 22.25
N ASP A 375 2.69 -13.71 23.16
CA ASP A 375 2.86 -13.48 24.59
C ASP A 375 3.93 -14.43 25.18
N ASP A 376 3.91 -15.72 24.82
CA ASP A 376 4.88 -16.73 25.26
C ASP A 376 6.31 -16.40 24.75
N LEU A 377 6.47 -16.02 23.49
CA LEU A 377 7.78 -15.64 22.92
C LEU A 377 8.32 -14.40 23.62
N ARG A 378 7.51 -13.38 23.84
CA ARG A 378 7.92 -12.15 24.53
C ARG A 378 8.28 -12.37 26.00
N ALA A 379 7.57 -13.28 26.67
CA ALA A 379 7.88 -13.66 28.06
C ALA A 379 9.16 -14.48 28.16
N THR A 380 9.38 -15.42 27.23
CA THR A 380 10.54 -16.31 27.20
C THR A 380 11.82 -15.59 26.76
N TYR A 381 11.71 -14.66 25.83
CA TYR A 381 12.82 -13.93 25.19
C TYR A 381 12.65 -12.41 25.30
N PRO A 382 12.71 -11.83 26.50
CA PRO A 382 12.36 -10.41 26.72
C PRO A 382 13.32 -9.40 26.06
N ASP A 383 14.52 -9.84 25.71
CA ASP A 383 15.55 -9.01 25.06
C ASP A 383 15.68 -9.27 23.54
N ASP A 384 15.02 -10.30 23.01
CA ASP A 384 14.98 -10.62 21.61
C ASP A 384 13.78 -9.91 20.93
N VAL A 385 13.74 -9.92 19.61
CA VAL A 385 12.64 -9.32 18.84
C VAL A 385 11.63 -10.39 18.41
N VAL A 386 10.36 -10.17 18.67
CA VAL A 386 9.24 -10.89 18.06
C VAL A 386 8.75 -10.10 16.84
N LEU A 387 8.85 -10.72 15.67
CA LEU A 387 8.41 -10.15 14.38
C LEU A 387 7.12 -10.82 13.92
N VAL A 388 6.05 -10.06 13.75
CA VAL A 388 4.77 -10.56 13.22
C VAL A 388 4.62 -10.09 11.77
N THR A 389 4.42 -11.04 10.82
CA THR A 389 4.36 -10.72 9.40
C THR A 389 3.59 -11.77 8.57
N GLY A 390 3.51 -11.56 7.26
CA GLY A 390 2.94 -12.47 6.25
C GLY A 390 1.61 -12.00 5.66
N SER A 391 0.90 -11.07 6.30
CA SER A 391 -0.33 -10.48 5.77
C SER A 391 -0.64 -9.15 6.46
N LEU A 392 -1.01 -8.14 5.67
CA LEU A 392 -1.45 -6.87 6.22
C LEU A 392 -2.72 -7.03 7.08
N ALA A 393 -3.64 -7.92 6.68
CA ALA A 393 -4.85 -8.22 7.46
C ALA A 393 -4.52 -8.89 8.80
N PHE A 394 -3.57 -9.84 8.82
CA PHE A 394 -3.09 -10.47 10.05
C PHE A 394 -2.47 -9.44 11.00
N VAL A 395 -1.56 -8.64 10.48
CA VAL A 395 -0.90 -7.57 11.23
C VAL A 395 -1.89 -6.56 11.80
N GLY A 396 -2.93 -6.20 11.03
CA GLY A 396 -4.03 -5.36 11.51
C GLY A 396 -4.80 -5.99 12.68
N THR A 397 -5.01 -7.32 12.64
CA THR A 397 -5.66 -8.05 13.75
C THR A 397 -4.78 -8.06 14.99
N VAL A 398 -3.47 -8.32 14.85
CA VAL A 398 -2.51 -8.27 15.97
C VAL A 398 -2.42 -6.86 16.55
N ARG A 399 -2.35 -5.84 15.71
CA ARG A 399 -2.29 -4.43 16.16
C ARG A 399 -3.45 -4.04 17.09
N LYS A 400 -4.66 -4.59 16.83
CA LYS A 400 -5.85 -4.35 17.67
C LYS A 400 -5.72 -4.84 19.11
N LEU A 401 -4.81 -5.79 19.38
CA LEU A 401 -4.57 -6.31 20.74
C LEU A 401 -3.78 -5.33 21.62
N PHE A 402 -3.12 -4.34 21.03
CA PHE A 402 -2.22 -3.42 21.71
C PHE A 402 -2.68 -1.95 21.67
N LYS A 403 -3.96 -1.74 21.36
CA LYS A 403 -4.61 -0.43 21.44
C LYS A 403 -5.29 -0.17 22.78
#